data_4ae951a1b094169de133eaf6ff4d3ca8
#
_entry.id   4ae951a1b094169de133eaf6ff4d3ca8
#
_cell.length_a   1.000
_cell.length_b   1.000
_cell.length_c   1.000
_cell.angle_alpha   90.00
_cell.angle_beta   90.00
_cell.angle_gamma   90.00
#
_symmetry.space_group_name_H-M   'P 1'
#
loop_
_entity.id
_entity.type
_entity.pdbx_description
1 polymer ?
#
loop_
_entity_poly.entity_id
_entity_poly.type
_entity_poly.pdbx_seq_one_letter_code
_entity_poly.pdbx_strand_id
1 'polypeptide(L)'
;MDTNIGSLIVRTPRVLGGRPRIDGTRIAVRTIAILYKQGLSPEEIADQYLQLSLAQVYAALTYYHATQAEIEADIAAEQEEYDRLAREHNRTRKSA
;
A
#
# COMPACT_ATOMS: atom_id res chain seq x y z
N MET A 1 -15.05 -10.04 22.34
CA MET A 1 -13.69 -9.53 22.13
C MET A 1 -13.77 -8.22 21.35
N ASP A 2 -13.20 -7.17 21.90
CA ASP A 2 -13.29 -5.86 21.26
C ASP A 2 -12.26 -5.71 20.15
N THR A 3 -12.71 -5.22 19.02
CA THR A 3 -11.82 -4.90 17.92
C THR A 3 -11.41 -3.43 18.01
N ASN A 4 -10.12 -3.17 18.08
CA ASN A 4 -9.60 -1.82 18.08
C ASN A 4 -9.22 -1.44 16.65
N ILE A 5 -10.08 -0.66 15.99
CA ILE A 5 -9.88 -0.26 14.61
C ILE A 5 -8.56 0.51 14.44
N GLY A 6 -8.19 1.32 15.45
CA GLY A 6 -6.95 2.09 15.39
C GLY A 6 -5.69 1.25 15.38
N SER A 7 -5.77 -0.03 15.79
CA SER A 7 -4.61 -0.92 15.78
C SER A 7 -4.52 -1.76 14.50
N LEU A 8 -5.45 -1.63 13.56
CA LEU A 8 -5.39 -2.38 12.31
C LEU A 8 -4.35 -1.84 11.35
N ILE A 9 -3.99 -0.58 11.48
CA ILE A 9 -2.95 0.08 10.66
C ILE A 9 -1.81 0.48 11.58
N VAL A 10 -0.59 0.07 11.23
CA VAL A 10 0.58 0.29 12.08
C VAL A 10 1.75 0.79 11.24
N ARG A 11 2.72 1.44 11.91
CA ARG A 11 4.01 1.80 11.32
C ARG A 11 5.08 1.15 12.18
N THR A 12 5.99 0.43 11.54
CA THR A 12 7.12 -0.19 12.24
C THR A 12 8.39 0.26 11.52
N PRO A 13 9.34 0.90 12.20
CA PRO A 13 10.47 1.56 11.51
C PRO A 13 11.25 0.68 10.55
N ARG A 14 11.33 -0.62 10.79
CA ARG A 14 12.11 -1.53 9.95
C ARG A 14 11.26 -2.38 9.02
N VAL A 15 9.97 -2.09 8.93
CA VAL A 15 9.07 -2.80 8.04
C VAL A 15 8.55 -1.82 7.00
N LEU A 16 8.80 -2.09 5.74
CA LEU A 16 8.40 -1.25 4.61
C LEU A 16 8.88 0.21 4.77
N GLY A 17 10.06 0.40 5.38
CA GLY A 17 10.63 1.72 5.60
C GLY A 17 9.81 2.60 6.53
N GLY A 18 9.03 2.02 7.46
CA GLY A 18 8.19 2.76 8.39
C GLY A 18 6.88 3.24 7.79
N ARG A 19 6.54 2.80 6.60
CA ARG A 19 5.29 3.20 5.95
C ARG A 19 4.09 2.54 6.60
N PRO A 20 2.90 3.19 6.58
CA PRO A 20 1.70 2.59 7.14
C PRO A 20 1.35 1.28 6.42
N ARG A 21 1.07 0.27 7.19
CA ARG A 21 0.73 -1.07 6.68
C ARG A 21 -0.37 -1.69 7.52
N ILE A 22 -0.97 -2.74 6.98
CA ILE A 22 -1.97 -3.51 7.73
C ILE A 22 -1.23 -4.39 8.71
N ASP A 23 -1.59 -4.31 10.00
CA ASP A 23 -0.94 -5.05 11.07
C ASP A 23 -0.94 -6.55 10.77
N GLY A 24 0.16 -7.20 11.09
CA GLY A 24 0.31 -8.64 10.85
C GLY A 24 0.64 -8.99 9.41
N THR A 25 0.80 -8.02 8.53
CA THR A 25 1.13 -8.25 7.12
C THR A 25 2.25 -7.33 6.68
N ARG A 26 2.74 -7.55 5.46
CA ARG A 26 3.64 -6.60 4.79
C ARG A 26 2.91 -5.84 3.68
N ILE A 27 1.60 -5.72 3.80
CA ILE A 27 0.79 -5.03 2.80
C ILE A 27 0.62 -3.57 3.23
N ALA A 28 1.19 -2.65 2.45
CA ALA A 28 1.14 -1.22 2.74
C ALA A 28 -0.26 -0.65 2.43
N VAL A 29 -0.62 0.40 3.16
CA VAL A 29 -1.85 1.14 2.87
C VAL A 29 -1.85 1.63 1.41
N ARG A 30 -0.69 2.10 0.90
CA ARG A 30 -0.61 2.56 -0.49
C ARG A 30 -1.00 1.47 -1.50
N THR A 31 -0.70 0.20 -1.21
CA THR A 31 -1.06 -0.90 -2.10
C THR A 31 -2.57 -0.99 -2.25
N ILE A 32 -3.29 -0.91 -1.12
CA ILE A 32 -4.76 -0.94 -1.12
C ILE A 32 -5.31 0.31 -1.82
N ALA A 33 -4.72 1.47 -1.56
CA ALA A 33 -5.14 2.72 -2.19
C ALA A 33 -4.99 2.67 -3.71
N ILE A 34 -3.89 2.11 -4.21
CA ILE A 34 -3.66 1.96 -5.65
C ILE A 34 -4.76 1.12 -6.28
N LEU A 35 -5.09 -0.02 -5.68
CA LEU A 35 -6.14 -0.90 -6.21
C LEU A 35 -7.50 -0.20 -6.20
N TYR A 36 -7.79 0.53 -5.13
CA TYR A 36 -9.02 1.32 -5.04
C TYR A 36 -9.08 2.37 -6.15
N LYS A 37 -7.98 3.06 -6.41
CA LYS A 37 -7.91 4.09 -7.46
C LYS A 37 -8.04 3.48 -8.86
N GLN A 38 -7.71 2.20 -9.02
CA GLN A 38 -7.90 1.48 -10.28
C GLN A 38 -9.35 1.03 -10.48
N GLY A 39 -10.22 1.30 -9.51
CA GLY A 39 -11.65 1.01 -9.63
C GLY A 39 -12.12 -0.25 -8.93
N LEU A 40 -11.23 -0.93 -8.19
CA LEU A 40 -11.66 -2.11 -7.46
C LEU A 40 -12.47 -1.72 -6.22
N SER A 41 -13.55 -2.46 -5.97
CA SER A 41 -14.30 -2.30 -4.72
C SER A 41 -13.52 -2.89 -3.55
N PRO A 42 -13.83 -2.50 -2.31
CA PRO A 42 -13.18 -3.12 -1.15
C PRO A 42 -13.33 -4.65 -1.13
N GLU A 43 -14.47 -5.16 -1.56
CA GLU A 43 -14.72 -6.60 -1.63
C GLU A 43 -13.81 -7.27 -2.66
N GLU A 44 -13.62 -6.64 -3.81
CA GLU A 44 -12.73 -7.16 -4.84
C GLU A 44 -11.27 -7.15 -4.36
N ILE A 45 -10.88 -6.12 -3.62
CA ILE A 45 -9.54 -6.03 -3.04
C ILE A 45 -9.33 -7.17 -2.04
N ALA A 46 -10.30 -7.41 -1.15
CA ALA A 46 -10.21 -8.49 -0.18
C ALA A 46 -10.11 -9.85 -0.87
N ASP A 47 -10.79 -10.02 -2.01
CA ASP A 47 -10.70 -11.27 -2.77
C ASP A 47 -9.30 -11.52 -3.34
N GLN A 48 -8.53 -10.48 -3.62
CA GLN A 48 -7.17 -10.62 -4.13
C GLN A 48 -6.16 -11.00 -3.03
N TYR A 49 -6.48 -10.71 -1.78
CA TYR A 49 -5.57 -10.94 -0.67
C TYR A 49 -6.26 -11.84 0.35
N LEU A 50 -6.10 -13.15 0.20
CA LEU A 50 -6.82 -14.12 1.05
C LEU A 50 -6.50 -13.97 2.53
N GLN A 51 -5.32 -13.40 2.88
CA GLN A 51 -4.97 -13.16 4.26
C GLN A 51 -5.63 -11.92 4.85
N LEU A 52 -6.32 -11.11 4.05
CA LEU A 52 -6.96 -9.90 4.53
C LEU A 52 -8.46 -10.09 4.71
N SER A 53 -8.97 -9.57 5.81
CA SER A 53 -10.41 -9.46 6.01
C SER A 53 -10.93 -8.20 5.35
N LEU A 54 -12.22 -8.14 5.12
CA LEU A 54 -12.86 -6.93 4.59
C LEU A 54 -12.67 -5.75 5.54
N ALA A 55 -12.71 -5.99 6.86
CA ALA A 55 -12.48 -4.95 7.85
C ALA A 55 -11.08 -4.33 7.72
N GLN A 56 -10.07 -5.16 7.44
CA GLN A 56 -8.71 -4.68 7.23
C GLN A 56 -8.60 -3.82 5.98
N VAL A 57 -9.29 -4.20 4.90
CA VAL A 57 -9.31 -3.42 3.68
C VAL A 57 -9.97 -2.06 3.92
N TYR A 58 -11.11 -2.05 4.61
CA TYR A 58 -11.78 -0.79 4.95
C TYR A 58 -10.93 0.08 5.86
N ALA A 59 -10.20 -0.52 6.82
CA ALA A 59 -9.32 0.24 7.70
C ALA A 59 -8.22 0.94 6.88
N ALA A 60 -7.63 0.23 5.91
CA ALA A 60 -6.61 0.82 5.04
C ALA A 60 -7.18 1.96 4.21
N LEU A 61 -8.39 1.81 3.68
CA LEU A 61 -9.03 2.86 2.89
C LEU A 61 -9.41 4.06 3.76
N THR A 62 -9.86 3.82 4.99
CA THR A 62 -10.13 4.90 5.94
C THR A 62 -8.85 5.68 6.24
N TYR A 63 -7.76 4.96 6.48
CA TYR A 63 -6.46 5.60 6.72
C TYR A 63 -6.03 6.42 5.50
N TYR A 64 -6.19 5.87 4.30
CA TYR A 64 -5.88 6.58 3.07
C TYR A 64 -6.66 7.89 2.98
N HIS A 65 -7.97 7.84 3.17
CA HIS A 65 -8.79 9.04 3.06
C HIS A 65 -8.48 10.07 4.16
N ALA A 66 -8.11 9.58 5.34
CA ALA A 66 -7.77 10.47 6.46
C ALA A 66 -6.38 11.12 6.30
N THR A 67 -5.48 10.47 5.55
CA THR A 67 -4.12 10.97 5.34
C THR A 67 -3.75 10.98 3.86
N GLN A 68 -4.67 11.42 3.04
CA GLN A 68 -4.59 11.27 1.59
C GLN A 68 -3.31 11.87 0.99
N ALA A 69 -2.93 13.06 1.42
CA ALA A 69 -1.73 13.72 0.89
C ALA A 69 -0.48 12.89 1.14
N GLU A 70 -0.36 12.29 2.32
CA GLU A 70 0.78 11.45 2.67
C GLU A 70 0.82 10.19 1.80
N ILE A 71 -0.32 9.52 1.66
CA ILE A 71 -0.36 8.28 0.89
C ILE A 71 -0.17 8.55 -0.60
N GLU A 72 -0.73 9.63 -1.12
CA GLU A 72 -0.51 10.01 -2.52
C GLU A 72 0.98 10.32 -2.78
N ALA A 73 1.65 10.97 -1.84
CA ALA A 73 3.08 11.22 -1.95
C ALA A 73 3.88 9.91 -1.94
N ASP A 74 3.47 8.94 -1.12
CA ASP A 74 4.12 7.63 -1.06
C ASP A 74 3.93 6.85 -2.37
N ILE A 75 2.73 6.91 -2.95
CA ILE A 75 2.46 6.29 -4.24
C ILE A 75 3.34 6.91 -5.33
N ALA A 76 3.43 8.24 -5.36
CA ALA A 76 4.23 8.94 -6.35
C ALA A 76 5.71 8.60 -6.21
N ALA A 77 6.21 8.51 -4.97
CA ALA A 77 7.61 8.16 -4.72
C ALA A 77 7.93 6.75 -5.19
N GLU A 78 7.02 5.80 -4.95
CA GLU A 78 7.21 4.43 -5.42
C GLU A 78 7.22 4.36 -6.94
N GLN A 79 6.31 5.08 -7.59
CA GLN A 79 6.25 5.11 -9.06
C GLN A 79 7.52 5.72 -9.64
N GLU A 80 8.01 6.79 -9.05
CA GLU A 80 9.24 7.44 -9.49
C GLU A 80 10.44 6.51 -9.33
N GLU A 81 10.53 5.80 -8.23
CA GLU A 81 11.59 4.83 -8.00
C GLU A 81 11.52 3.68 -9.01
N TYR A 82 10.33 3.18 -9.28
CA TYR A 82 10.14 2.14 -10.29
C TYR A 82 10.61 2.63 -11.66
N ASP A 83 10.22 3.84 -12.04
CA ASP A 83 10.59 4.42 -13.34
C ASP A 83 12.11 4.61 -13.45
N ARG A 84 12.75 5.04 -12.37
CA ARG A 84 14.21 5.19 -12.33
C ARG A 84 14.92 3.86 -12.54
N LEU A 85 14.47 2.82 -11.83
CA LEU A 85 15.05 1.50 -11.95
C LEU A 85 14.82 0.90 -13.35
N ALA A 86 13.66 1.13 -13.94
CA ALA A 86 13.36 0.68 -15.29
C ALA A 86 14.28 1.36 -16.32
N ARG A 87 14.53 2.66 -16.16
CA ARG A 87 15.43 3.40 -17.04
C ARG A 87 16.86 2.87 -16.93
N GLU A 88 17.34 2.63 -15.71
CA GLU A 88 18.66 2.07 -15.48
C GLU A 88 18.81 0.69 -16.10
N HIS A 89 17.81 -0.16 -15.95
CA HIS A 89 17.81 -1.50 -16.51
C HIS A 89 17.89 -1.44 -18.04
N ASN A 90 17.08 -0.60 -18.65
CA ASN A 90 17.08 -0.45 -20.11
C ASN A 90 18.40 0.09 -20.63
N ARG A 91 19.00 1.06 -19.92
CA ARG A 91 20.31 1.60 -20.30
C ARG A 91 21.40 0.53 -20.24
N THR A 92 21.38 -0.28 -19.18
CA THR A 92 22.35 -1.37 -19.03
C THR A 92 22.21 -2.38 -20.14
N ARG A 93 20.99 -2.73 -20.53
CA ARG A 93 20.73 -3.66 -21.62
C ARG A 93 21.28 -3.12 -22.96
N LYS A 94 21.13 -1.84 -23.21
CA LYS A 94 21.60 -1.21 -24.45
C LYS A 94 23.11 -1.14 -24.49
N SER A 95 23.78 -1.13 -23.34
CA SER A 95 25.23 -1.03 -23.25
C SER A 95 25.93 -2.38 -23.46
N ALA A 96 25.18 -3.47 -23.41
CA ALA A 96 25.76 -4.81 -23.51
C ALA A 96 26.12 -5.20 -24.95
#